data_c30ef5335d2d38c7752b751f59245e12
#
_entry.id   c30ef5335d2d38c7752b751f59245e12
#
_cell.length_a   1.000
_cell.length_b   1.000
_cell.length_c   1.000
_cell.angle_alpha   90.00
_cell.angle_beta   90.00
_cell.angle_gamma   90.00
#
_symmetry.space_group_name_H-M   'P 1'
#
loop_
_entity.id
_entity.type
_entity.pdbx_description
1 polymer ?
#
loop_
_entity_poly.entity_id
_entity_poly.type
_entity_poly.pdbx_seq_one_letter_code
_entity_poly.pdbx_strand_id
1 'polypeptide(L)'
;MQLKDLWRDPQNRALFSVLLYTALMSTIFIVSHLVFSYFGFLHTDADTARYLLNTLVSSEAGIFAIVVTLSLIAVQLAASSYSARVIDLFMKTPDPWMLMLIYIAAMVYSLGVLKLVDEESVSRLEIYISLSYYMGIFAFTALILFIWNTFDLLQPFTIIDRLSERITKQHILSLLSRQSPFNNDPVQPIIDIVLGSWGKYDYETMGYGLRAISSRADCVLRDYYSRPAEKAQVADHISGHFFKVGTLALNRKDDDFAGNVFLSLNSVGLVSTQERLEGTVQSILKFFGNTGIRAAEEKLEKTAFEAVRHLRSIGEAAAQRQMGDAARTAAFYMAEVGVVAAEQELENTASFAATNLEEFRVAAARQELHAVAQQCELSLNDVREALSNGEGPIDPLQRYS
;
A
#
# COMPACT_ATOMS: atom_id res chain seq x y z
N MET A 1 8.69 -21.54 8.14
CA MET A 1 9.08 -20.14 8.22
C MET A 1 9.74 -19.79 6.91
N GLN A 2 9.02 -19.13 5.99
CA GLN A 2 9.54 -18.85 4.64
C GLN A 2 10.48 -17.64 4.71
N LEU A 3 11.57 -17.67 3.94
CA LEU A 3 12.54 -16.56 3.83
C LEU A 3 11.86 -15.20 3.58
N LYS A 4 10.69 -15.19 2.93
CA LYS A 4 9.86 -14.00 2.71
C LYS A 4 9.33 -13.35 4.00
N ASP A 5 9.10 -14.12 5.07
CA ASP A 5 8.56 -13.59 6.33
C ASP A 5 9.65 -12.88 7.16
N LEU A 6 10.92 -13.29 7.01
CA LEU A 6 12.07 -12.61 7.60
C LEU A 6 12.36 -11.23 6.98
N TRP A 7 11.99 -11.04 5.72
CA TRP A 7 12.15 -9.76 5.00
C TRP A 7 11.09 -8.71 5.38
N ARG A 8 10.00 -9.11 6.00
CA ARG A 8 8.88 -8.21 6.32
C ARG A 8 9.11 -7.32 7.55
N ASP A 9 9.89 -7.78 8.52
CA ASP A 9 10.15 -7.02 9.74
C ASP A 9 11.30 -6.00 9.53
N PRO A 10 11.10 -4.69 9.80
CA PRO A 10 12.14 -3.66 9.61
C PRO A 10 13.42 -3.90 10.40
N GLN A 11 13.32 -4.47 11.61
CA GLN A 11 14.49 -4.80 12.43
C GLN A 11 15.25 -6.01 11.85
N ASN A 12 14.52 -7.00 11.32
CA ASN A 12 15.13 -8.16 10.69
C ASN A 12 15.77 -7.81 9.34
N ARG A 13 15.28 -6.80 8.62
CA ARG A 13 15.90 -6.35 7.35
C ARG A 13 17.30 -5.81 7.55
N ALA A 14 17.51 -4.93 8.54
CA ALA A 14 18.84 -4.39 8.82
C ALA A 14 19.83 -5.50 9.19
N LEU A 15 19.41 -6.44 10.05
CA LEU A 15 20.20 -7.62 10.40
C LEU A 15 20.46 -8.53 9.19
N PHE A 16 19.46 -8.74 8.35
CA PHE A 16 19.60 -9.55 7.15
C PHE A 16 20.52 -8.90 6.12
N SER A 17 20.43 -7.59 5.88
CA SER A 17 21.37 -6.87 5.01
C SER A 17 22.80 -7.01 5.54
N VAL A 18 23.02 -6.81 6.84
CA VAL A 18 24.35 -7.01 7.44
C VAL A 18 24.85 -8.43 7.26
N LEU A 19 24.01 -9.44 7.50
CA LEU A 19 24.35 -10.85 7.31
C LEU A 19 24.64 -11.17 5.84
N LEU A 20 23.87 -10.61 4.91
CA LEU A 20 24.07 -10.81 3.49
C LEU A 20 25.41 -10.21 3.03
N TYR A 21 25.71 -8.97 3.43
CA TYR A 21 26.98 -8.32 3.09
C TYR A 21 28.18 -9.03 3.74
N THR A 22 28.06 -9.50 4.98
CA THR A 22 29.13 -10.25 5.64
C THR A 22 29.34 -11.63 5.00
N ALA A 23 28.28 -12.35 4.65
CA ALA A 23 28.37 -13.61 3.92
C ALA A 23 28.97 -13.43 2.53
N LEU A 24 28.56 -12.41 1.80
CA LEU A 24 29.10 -12.04 0.49
C LEU A 24 30.59 -11.70 0.60
N MET A 25 30.97 -10.86 1.56
CA MET A 25 32.35 -10.49 1.83
C MET A 25 33.20 -11.72 2.13
N SER A 26 32.74 -12.60 3.01
CA SER A 26 33.45 -13.84 3.35
C SER A 26 33.63 -14.75 2.13
N THR A 27 32.58 -14.90 1.32
CA THR A 27 32.62 -15.73 0.11
C THR A 27 33.60 -15.16 -0.92
N ILE A 28 33.54 -13.85 -1.19
CA ILE A 28 34.47 -13.17 -2.12
C ILE A 28 35.92 -13.30 -1.63
N PHE A 29 36.14 -13.13 -0.33
CA PHE A 29 37.45 -13.28 0.29
C PHE A 29 38.03 -14.68 0.06
N ILE A 30 37.25 -15.72 0.36
CA ILE A 30 37.68 -17.12 0.19
C ILE A 30 37.94 -17.43 -1.29
N VAL A 31 37.00 -17.10 -2.17
CA VAL A 31 37.10 -17.40 -3.60
C VAL A 31 38.27 -16.64 -4.24
N SER A 32 38.39 -15.33 -3.95
CA SER A 32 39.47 -14.52 -4.48
C SER A 32 40.85 -14.98 -3.99
N HIS A 33 40.93 -15.37 -2.70
CA HIS A 33 42.20 -15.90 -2.16
C HIS A 33 42.61 -17.21 -2.83
N LEU A 34 41.66 -18.14 -3.04
CA LEU A 34 41.91 -19.40 -3.73
C LEU A 34 42.34 -19.18 -5.18
N VAL A 35 41.64 -18.27 -5.92
CA VAL A 35 41.95 -17.95 -7.32
C VAL A 35 43.33 -17.30 -7.43
N PHE A 36 43.60 -16.27 -6.63
CA PHE A 36 44.87 -15.57 -6.69
C PHE A 36 46.06 -16.42 -6.26
N SER A 37 45.86 -17.30 -5.24
CA SER A 37 46.87 -18.27 -4.83
C SER A 37 47.15 -19.29 -5.93
N TYR A 38 46.09 -19.79 -6.61
CA TYR A 38 46.26 -20.78 -7.70
C TYR A 38 46.98 -20.22 -8.91
N PHE A 39 46.68 -18.96 -9.31
CA PHE A 39 47.27 -18.32 -10.48
C PHE A 39 48.57 -17.57 -10.16
N GLY A 40 49.03 -17.50 -8.92
CA GLY A 40 50.26 -16.79 -8.53
C GLY A 40 50.17 -15.27 -8.65
N PHE A 41 48.98 -14.68 -8.74
CA PHE A 41 48.76 -13.22 -8.85
C PHE A 41 49.14 -12.44 -7.58
N LEU A 42 49.52 -13.14 -6.50
CA LEU A 42 49.92 -12.49 -5.25
C LEU A 42 51.34 -11.88 -5.34
N HIS A 43 52.19 -12.37 -6.26
CA HIS A 43 53.57 -11.88 -6.43
C HIS A 43 53.62 -10.70 -7.42
N THR A 44 53.78 -9.50 -6.90
CA THR A 44 53.81 -8.28 -7.67
C THR A 44 55.04 -7.43 -7.31
N ASP A 45 55.64 -6.74 -8.29
CA ASP A 45 56.69 -5.74 -8.03
C ASP A 45 56.08 -4.43 -7.48
N ALA A 46 56.92 -3.58 -6.87
CA ALA A 46 56.47 -2.35 -6.20
C ALA A 46 55.71 -1.38 -7.11
N ASP A 47 56.21 -1.22 -8.34
CA ASP A 47 55.64 -0.27 -9.31
C ASP A 47 54.27 -0.76 -9.80
N THR A 48 54.13 -2.06 -10.09
CA THR A 48 52.85 -2.66 -10.46
C THR A 48 51.83 -2.57 -9.31
N ALA A 49 52.30 -2.85 -8.08
CA ALA A 49 51.41 -2.73 -6.90
C ALA A 49 50.92 -1.29 -6.71
N ARG A 50 51.80 -0.29 -6.82
CA ARG A 50 51.44 1.14 -6.73
C ARG A 50 50.45 1.54 -7.81
N TYR A 51 50.73 1.14 -9.07
CA TYR A 51 49.84 1.44 -10.20
C TYR A 51 48.44 0.86 -10.00
N LEU A 52 48.38 -0.40 -9.62
CA LEU A 52 47.11 -1.10 -9.43
C LEU A 52 46.31 -0.53 -8.25
N LEU A 53 46.95 -0.28 -7.09
CA LEU A 53 46.31 0.34 -5.94
C LEU A 53 45.78 1.75 -6.26
N ASN A 54 46.55 2.55 -6.98
CA ASN A 54 46.14 3.88 -7.41
C ASN A 54 44.93 3.83 -8.37
N THR A 55 44.94 2.87 -9.30
CA THR A 55 43.83 2.65 -10.23
C THR A 55 42.58 2.16 -9.47
N LEU A 56 42.74 1.27 -8.50
CA LEU A 56 41.65 0.77 -7.66
C LEU A 56 41.00 1.93 -6.88
N VAL A 57 41.78 2.73 -6.16
CA VAL A 57 41.26 3.89 -5.40
C VAL A 57 40.55 4.88 -6.30
N SER A 58 41.16 5.18 -7.49
CA SER A 58 40.53 6.09 -8.46
C SER A 58 39.20 5.56 -8.98
N SER A 59 39.09 4.26 -9.23
CA SER A 59 37.88 3.59 -9.67
C SER A 59 36.80 3.58 -8.54
N GLU A 60 37.24 3.26 -7.31
CA GLU A 60 36.34 3.28 -6.13
C GLU A 60 35.77 4.68 -5.86
N ALA A 61 36.61 5.72 -5.98
CA ALA A 61 36.21 7.12 -5.84
C ALA A 61 35.18 7.53 -6.91
N GLY A 62 35.40 7.12 -8.18
CA GLY A 62 34.47 7.35 -9.28
C GLY A 62 33.10 6.68 -9.03
N ILE A 63 33.11 5.43 -8.62
CA ILE A 63 31.87 4.70 -8.31
C ILE A 63 31.18 5.25 -7.07
N PHE A 64 31.93 5.63 -6.04
CA PHE A 64 31.37 6.29 -4.86
C PHE A 64 30.56 7.55 -5.24
N ALA A 65 31.10 8.38 -6.14
CA ALA A 65 30.40 9.55 -6.65
C ALA A 65 29.08 9.16 -7.37
N ILE A 66 29.09 8.07 -8.16
CA ILE A 66 27.88 7.54 -8.81
C ILE A 66 26.86 7.07 -7.77
N VAL A 67 27.29 6.33 -6.74
CA VAL A 67 26.41 5.85 -5.66
C VAL A 67 25.71 7.00 -4.95
N VAL A 68 26.46 8.06 -4.59
CA VAL A 68 25.91 9.26 -3.96
C VAL A 68 24.89 9.94 -4.89
N THR A 69 25.24 10.09 -6.17
CA THR A 69 24.36 10.72 -7.16
C THR A 69 23.07 9.91 -7.37
N LEU A 70 23.17 8.59 -7.53
CA LEU A 70 22.00 7.72 -7.68
C LEU A 70 21.11 7.75 -6.43
N SER A 71 21.70 7.74 -5.23
CA SER A 71 20.97 7.85 -3.98
C SER A 71 20.20 9.18 -3.90
N LEU A 72 20.82 10.29 -4.32
CA LEU A 72 20.19 11.60 -4.34
C LEU A 72 19.05 11.66 -5.36
N ILE A 73 19.27 11.13 -6.57
CA ILE A 73 18.22 11.04 -7.61
C ILE A 73 17.04 10.19 -7.13
N ALA A 74 17.29 9.06 -6.47
CA ALA A 74 16.24 8.22 -5.92
C ALA A 74 15.39 8.97 -4.89
N VAL A 75 16.02 9.72 -3.98
CA VAL A 75 15.31 10.57 -3.00
C VAL A 75 14.53 11.69 -3.69
N GLN A 76 15.10 12.36 -4.70
CA GLN A 76 14.42 13.41 -5.46
C GLN A 76 13.20 12.85 -6.22
N LEU A 77 13.35 11.69 -6.86
CA LEU A 77 12.26 11.04 -7.57
C LEU A 77 11.13 10.62 -6.62
N ALA A 78 11.48 10.06 -5.47
CA ALA A 78 10.51 9.72 -4.44
C ALA A 78 9.77 10.97 -3.92
N ALA A 79 10.50 12.08 -3.70
CA ALA A 79 9.93 13.35 -3.25
C ALA A 79 8.96 13.96 -4.28
N SER A 80 9.31 13.91 -5.56
CA SER A 80 8.50 14.49 -6.65
C SER A 80 7.30 13.61 -7.03
N SER A 81 7.45 12.28 -6.90
CA SER A 81 6.42 11.34 -7.36
C SER A 81 5.39 11.01 -6.28
N TYR A 82 5.75 11.08 -4.99
CA TYR A 82 4.87 10.66 -3.91
C TYR A 82 4.56 11.81 -2.95
N SER A 83 5.19 11.85 -1.79
CA SER A 83 5.05 12.96 -0.85
C SER A 83 6.31 13.09 0.01
N ALA A 84 6.47 14.24 0.65
CA ALA A 84 7.59 14.47 1.58
C ALA A 84 7.66 13.40 2.70
N ARG A 85 6.53 12.77 3.05
CA ARG A 85 6.47 11.71 4.07
C ARG A 85 7.11 10.39 3.63
N VAL A 86 7.17 10.14 2.32
CA VAL A 86 7.80 8.94 1.75
C VAL A 86 9.32 9.06 1.79
N ILE A 87 9.88 10.28 1.78
CA ILE A 87 11.33 10.52 1.91
C ILE A 87 11.88 9.90 3.19
N ASP A 88 11.12 9.99 4.29
CA ASP A 88 11.51 9.38 5.57
C ASP A 88 11.74 7.86 5.49
N LEU A 89 11.07 7.19 4.54
CA LEU A 89 11.27 5.77 4.30
C LEU A 89 12.64 5.50 3.66
N PHE A 90 13.02 6.30 2.66
CA PHE A 90 14.31 6.19 1.98
C PHE A 90 15.48 6.56 2.90
N MET A 91 15.35 7.64 3.67
CA MET A 91 16.41 8.08 4.59
C MET A 91 16.68 7.07 5.72
N LYS A 92 15.69 6.27 6.11
CA LYS A 92 15.81 5.25 7.16
C LYS A 92 16.29 3.88 6.64
N THR A 93 16.44 3.70 5.32
CA THR A 93 17.04 2.47 4.79
C THR A 93 18.53 2.47 5.05
N PRO A 94 19.11 1.40 5.64
CA PRO A 94 20.53 1.34 5.97
C PRO A 94 21.43 1.13 4.74
N ASP A 95 20.91 0.56 3.66
CA ASP A 95 21.70 0.09 2.53
C ASP A 95 22.58 1.16 1.84
N PRO A 96 22.09 2.39 1.53
CA PRO A 96 22.95 3.43 0.95
C PRO A 96 24.10 3.83 1.87
N TRP A 97 23.81 3.95 3.17
CA TRP A 97 24.80 4.34 4.18
C TRP A 97 25.86 3.27 4.39
N MET A 98 25.45 1.99 4.41
CA MET A 98 26.37 0.86 4.51
C MET A 98 27.29 0.78 3.31
N LEU A 99 26.74 0.95 2.09
CA LEU A 99 27.55 0.94 0.87
C LEU A 99 28.56 2.09 0.85
N MET A 100 28.13 3.30 1.21
CA MET A 100 29.05 4.46 1.33
C MET A 100 30.18 4.19 2.32
N LEU A 101 29.86 3.58 3.47
CA LEU A 101 30.87 3.20 4.46
C LEU A 101 31.85 2.18 3.92
N ILE A 102 31.38 1.17 3.17
CA ILE A 102 32.23 0.15 2.53
C ILE A 102 33.23 0.81 1.58
N TYR A 103 32.74 1.70 0.68
CA TYR A 103 33.62 2.39 -0.27
C TYR A 103 34.66 3.28 0.42
N ILE A 104 34.23 4.05 1.44
CA ILE A 104 35.17 4.90 2.21
C ILE A 104 36.20 4.03 2.91
N ALA A 105 35.81 2.92 3.53
CA ALA A 105 36.75 2.01 4.21
C ALA A 105 37.71 1.37 3.24
N ALA A 106 37.24 0.91 2.06
CA ALA A 106 38.10 0.34 1.01
C ALA A 106 39.12 1.35 0.49
N MET A 107 38.69 2.57 0.15
CA MET A 107 39.56 3.64 -0.31
C MET A 107 40.63 4.03 0.74
N VAL A 108 40.22 4.24 1.98
CA VAL A 108 41.13 4.63 3.08
C VAL A 108 42.16 3.52 3.33
N TYR A 109 41.69 2.25 3.32
CA TYR A 109 42.58 1.12 3.48
C TYR A 109 43.57 1.01 2.32
N SER A 110 43.11 1.08 1.07
CA SER A 110 43.94 1.01 -0.13
C SER A 110 44.97 2.17 -0.22
N LEU A 111 44.57 3.39 0.17
CA LEU A 111 45.48 4.54 0.29
C LEU A 111 46.54 4.33 1.38
N GLY A 112 46.13 3.73 2.51
CA GLY A 112 47.09 3.39 3.59
C GLY A 112 48.12 2.38 3.14
N VAL A 113 47.72 1.32 2.44
CA VAL A 113 48.62 0.33 1.86
C VAL A 113 49.50 0.97 0.80
N LEU A 114 48.95 1.77 -0.13
CA LEU A 114 49.68 2.46 -1.18
C LEU A 114 50.83 3.31 -0.62
N LYS A 115 50.64 3.99 0.51
CA LYS A 115 51.66 4.79 1.19
C LYS A 115 52.82 3.95 1.73
N LEU A 116 52.55 2.67 2.08
CA LEU A 116 53.54 1.77 2.71
C LEU A 116 54.28 0.93 1.67
N VAL A 117 53.85 0.89 0.41
CA VAL A 117 54.48 0.10 -0.64
C VAL A 117 55.81 0.74 -1.03
N ASP A 118 56.92 0.03 -0.78
CA ASP A 118 58.26 0.35 -1.19
C ASP A 118 59.00 -0.90 -1.70
N GLU A 119 60.08 -0.77 -2.47
CA GLU A 119 60.79 -1.90 -3.10
C GLU A 119 61.23 -2.97 -2.08
N GLU A 120 61.65 -2.54 -0.87
CA GLU A 120 62.11 -3.44 0.20
C GLU A 120 60.95 -4.07 0.98
N SER A 121 59.75 -3.50 0.93
CA SER A 121 58.61 -3.90 1.79
C SER A 121 57.54 -4.71 1.07
N VAL A 122 57.54 -4.76 -0.27
CA VAL A 122 56.46 -5.40 -1.09
C VAL A 122 56.18 -6.82 -0.66
N SER A 123 57.20 -7.65 -0.46
CA SER A 123 57.06 -9.05 -0.06
C SER A 123 56.43 -9.23 1.34
N ARG A 124 56.61 -8.25 2.23
CA ARG A 124 55.95 -8.24 3.56
C ARG A 124 54.53 -7.72 3.49
N LEU A 125 54.20 -6.92 2.46
CA LEU A 125 52.92 -6.27 2.28
C LEU A 125 51.97 -7.03 1.32
N GLU A 126 52.37 -8.18 0.77
CA GLU A 126 51.56 -8.99 -0.17
C GLU A 126 50.15 -9.28 0.35
N ILE A 127 50.03 -9.62 1.62
CA ILE A 127 48.70 -9.89 2.25
C ILE A 127 47.84 -8.62 2.30
N TYR A 128 48.46 -7.47 2.62
CA TYR A 128 47.73 -6.20 2.71
C TYR A 128 47.33 -5.68 1.33
N ILE A 129 48.16 -5.86 0.33
CA ILE A 129 47.89 -5.54 -1.07
C ILE A 129 46.75 -6.41 -1.58
N SER A 130 46.82 -7.73 -1.33
CA SER A 130 45.76 -8.67 -1.70
C SER A 130 44.40 -8.33 -1.03
N LEU A 131 44.46 -7.92 0.24
CA LEU A 131 43.28 -7.50 0.99
C LEU A 131 42.62 -6.26 0.35
N SER A 132 43.39 -5.28 -0.17
CA SER A 132 42.85 -4.14 -0.91
C SER A 132 42.06 -4.58 -2.15
N TYR A 133 42.58 -5.55 -2.90
CA TYR A 133 41.88 -6.11 -4.06
C TYR A 133 40.59 -6.81 -3.66
N TYR A 134 40.62 -7.61 -2.61
CA TYR A 134 39.43 -8.31 -2.15
C TYR A 134 38.34 -7.34 -1.67
N MET A 135 38.76 -6.25 -0.99
CA MET A 135 37.82 -5.17 -0.61
C MET A 135 37.26 -4.45 -1.84
N GLY A 136 38.09 -4.19 -2.85
CA GLY A 136 37.64 -3.61 -4.11
C GLY A 136 36.64 -4.50 -4.85
N ILE A 137 36.95 -5.79 -5.03
CA ILE A 137 36.02 -6.77 -5.65
C ILE A 137 34.71 -6.83 -4.87
N PHE A 138 34.79 -6.83 -3.54
CA PHE A 138 33.61 -6.79 -2.69
C PHE A 138 32.79 -5.52 -2.88
N ALA A 139 33.43 -4.35 -2.91
CA ALA A 139 32.79 -3.06 -3.12
C ALA A 139 32.08 -3.01 -4.49
N PHE A 140 32.69 -3.48 -5.56
CA PHE A 140 32.07 -3.58 -6.89
C PHE A 140 30.89 -4.53 -6.90
N THR A 141 30.99 -5.68 -6.24
CA THR A 141 29.88 -6.65 -6.17
C THR A 141 28.72 -6.12 -5.32
N ALA A 142 29.04 -5.44 -4.21
CA ALA A 142 28.06 -4.78 -3.35
C ALA A 142 27.25 -3.68 -4.09
N LEU A 143 27.91 -3.00 -5.06
CA LEU A 143 27.22 -2.03 -5.92
C LEU A 143 26.07 -2.66 -6.71
N ILE A 144 26.25 -3.86 -7.25
CA ILE A 144 25.21 -4.54 -8.04
C ILE A 144 24.00 -4.80 -7.16
N LEU A 145 24.19 -5.28 -5.94
CA LEU A 145 23.12 -5.50 -4.98
C LEU A 145 22.42 -4.19 -4.59
N PHE A 146 23.19 -3.13 -4.39
CA PHE A 146 22.65 -1.80 -4.10
C PHE A 146 21.77 -1.27 -5.22
N ILE A 147 22.23 -1.36 -6.47
CA ILE A 147 21.46 -0.92 -7.64
C ILE A 147 20.14 -1.69 -7.72
N TRP A 148 20.19 -3.01 -7.58
CA TRP A 148 18.99 -3.85 -7.58
C TRP A 148 18.01 -3.43 -6.48
N ASN A 149 18.48 -3.31 -5.25
CA ASN A 149 17.64 -2.93 -4.12
C ASN A 149 17.07 -1.51 -4.26
N THR A 150 17.84 -0.58 -4.86
CA THR A 150 17.38 0.79 -5.13
C THR A 150 16.25 0.81 -6.16
N PHE A 151 16.36 0.02 -7.23
CA PHE A 151 15.27 -0.09 -8.22
C PHE A 151 14.01 -0.72 -7.64
N ASP A 152 14.13 -1.74 -6.80
CA ASP A 152 13.00 -2.34 -6.11
C ASP A 152 12.30 -1.33 -5.18
N LEU A 153 13.08 -0.50 -4.49
CA LEU A 153 12.57 0.57 -3.63
C LEU A 153 11.84 1.69 -4.38
N LEU A 154 12.14 1.90 -5.65
CA LEU A 154 11.47 2.92 -6.48
C LEU A 154 10.13 2.45 -7.03
N GLN A 155 9.82 1.15 -6.93
CA GLN A 155 8.52 0.63 -7.38
C GLN A 155 7.40 1.08 -6.44
N PRO A 156 6.29 1.66 -6.98
CA PRO A 156 5.17 2.13 -6.18
C PRO A 156 4.59 1.05 -5.27
N PHE A 157 4.48 -0.16 -5.77
CA PHE A 157 3.93 -1.31 -5.03
C PHE A 157 4.76 -1.66 -3.80
N THR A 158 6.09 -1.69 -3.94
CA THR A 158 7.02 -1.94 -2.82
C THR A 158 6.92 -0.86 -1.74
N ILE A 159 6.77 0.40 -2.16
CA ILE A 159 6.59 1.52 -1.23
C ILE A 159 5.26 1.37 -0.48
N ILE A 160 4.16 1.10 -1.18
CA ILE A 160 2.83 0.91 -0.60
C ILE A 160 2.84 -0.24 0.41
N ASP A 161 3.47 -1.37 0.07
CA ASP A 161 3.57 -2.52 0.98
C ASP A 161 4.31 -2.15 2.27
N ARG A 162 5.46 -1.49 2.15
CA ARG A 162 6.25 -1.03 3.31
C ARG A 162 5.50 -0.01 4.18
N LEU A 163 4.72 0.87 3.57
CA LEU A 163 3.88 1.82 4.29
C LEU A 163 2.71 1.13 4.97
N SER A 164 2.09 0.13 4.31
CA SER A 164 0.97 -0.62 4.86
C SER A 164 1.36 -1.40 6.13
N GLU A 165 2.58 -1.94 6.20
CA GLU A 165 3.12 -2.61 7.39
C GLU A 165 3.16 -1.69 8.62
N ARG A 166 3.27 -0.37 8.43
CA ARG A 166 3.24 0.63 9.52
C ARG A 166 1.83 0.88 10.06
N ILE A 167 0.78 0.48 9.34
CA ILE A 167 -0.59 0.55 9.81
C ILE A 167 -0.77 -0.53 10.88
N THR A 168 -0.58 -0.16 12.13
CA THR A 168 -0.75 -1.02 13.29
C THR A 168 -1.76 -0.43 14.26
N LYS A 169 -2.43 -1.29 15.03
CA LYS A 169 -3.37 -0.86 16.06
C LYS A 169 -2.74 0.16 17.02
N GLN A 170 -1.54 -0.17 17.52
CA GLN A 170 -0.83 0.69 18.47
C GLN A 170 -0.53 2.06 17.89
N HIS A 171 -0.13 2.14 16.62
CA HIS A 171 0.17 3.40 15.97
C HIS A 171 -1.08 4.28 15.82
N ILE A 172 -2.20 3.70 15.35
CA ILE A 172 -3.47 4.43 15.20
C ILE A 172 -4.00 4.89 16.57
N LEU A 173 -4.00 4.02 17.58
CA LEU A 173 -4.47 4.39 18.92
C LEU A 173 -3.61 5.46 19.59
N SER A 174 -2.27 5.41 19.39
CA SER A 174 -1.37 6.46 19.89
C SER A 174 -1.65 7.82 19.24
N LEU A 175 -2.01 7.82 17.95
CA LEU A 175 -2.42 9.01 17.21
C LEU A 175 -3.71 9.61 17.80
N LEU A 176 -4.73 8.77 18.02
CA LEU A 176 -6.04 9.19 18.53
C LEU A 176 -6.00 9.68 19.99
N SER A 177 -5.07 9.16 20.80
CA SER A 177 -4.88 9.58 22.20
C SER A 177 -4.18 10.92 22.35
N ARG A 178 -3.90 11.67 21.29
CA ARG A 178 -3.15 12.92 21.25
C ARG A 178 -1.72 12.85 21.84
N GLN A 179 -1.19 11.66 21.99
CA GLN A 179 0.20 11.45 22.46
C GLN A 179 1.22 11.53 21.31
N SER A 180 0.75 11.68 20.07
CA SER A 180 1.60 11.79 18.88
C SER A 180 1.26 13.07 18.11
N PRO A 181 2.25 13.81 17.58
CA PRO A 181 1.98 14.96 16.72
C PRO A 181 1.27 14.51 15.43
N PHE A 182 0.35 15.33 14.92
CA PHE A 182 -0.52 15.09 13.75
C PHE A 182 0.18 14.61 12.47
N ASN A 183 1.51 14.66 12.41
CA ASN A 183 2.31 14.31 11.24
C ASN A 183 2.61 12.81 11.09
N ASN A 184 2.10 11.95 11.98
CA ASN A 184 2.46 10.53 12.01
C ASN A 184 1.31 9.56 11.67
N ASP A 185 0.29 10.01 10.95
CA ASP A 185 -0.79 9.12 10.48
C ASP A 185 -0.23 8.07 9.50
N PRO A 186 -0.30 6.76 9.82
CA PRO A 186 0.30 5.72 8.99
C PRO A 186 -0.48 5.44 7.70
N VAL A 187 -1.75 5.86 7.61
CA VAL A 187 -2.61 5.68 6.43
C VAL A 187 -2.37 6.79 5.40
N GLN A 188 -2.13 8.01 5.86
CA GLN A 188 -2.05 9.19 5.01
C GLN A 188 -0.98 9.11 3.89
N PRO A 189 0.24 8.57 4.11
CA PRO A 189 1.22 8.44 3.04
C PRO A 189 0.75 7.57 1.87
N ILE A 190 -0.04 6.52 2.14
CA ILE A 190 -0.60 5.67 1.08
C ILE A 190 -1.71 6.43 0.35
N ILE A 191 -2.56 7.17 1.08
CA ILE A 191 -3.57 8.03 0.46
C ILE A 191 -2.92 9.10 -0.43
N ASP A 192 -1.80 9.69 -0.01
CA ASP A 192 -1.06 10.66 -0.82
C ASP A 192 -0.58 10.03 -2.15
N ILE A 193 -0.09 8.77 -2.10
CA ILE A 193 0.29 8.00 -3.29
C ILE A 193 -0.94 7.73 -4.17
N VAL A 194 -2.04 7.28 -3.59
CA VAL A 194 -3.31 7.02 -4.31
C VAL A 194 -3.78 8.25 -5.05
N LEU A 195 -3.81 9.41 -4.39
CA LEU A 195 -4.25 10.67 -4.98
C LEU A 195 -3.26 11.18 -6.04
N GLY A 196 -1.95 10.99 -5.83
CA GLY A 196 -0.91 11.31 -6.81
C GLY A 196 -1.00 10.44 -8.07
N SER A 197 -1.27 9.15 -7.91
CA SER A 197 -1.47 8.20 -9.02
C SER A 197 -2.77 8.49 -9.77
N TRP A 198 -3.84 8.85 -9.06
CA TRP A 198 -5.08 9.29 -9.69
C TRP A 198 -4.88 10.51 -10.58
N GLY A 199 -4.12 11.53 -10.13
CA GLY A 199 -3.78 12.70 -10.94
C GLY A 199 -2.96 12.38 -12.20
N LYS A 200 -2.35 11.19 -12.26
CA LYS A 200 -1.55 10.69 -13.40
C LYS A 200 -2.30 9.63 -14.23
N TYR A 201 -3.55 9.32 -13.89
CA TYR A 201 -4.36 8.23 -14.47
C TYR A 201 -3.73 6.83 -14.31
N ASP A 202 -2.89 6.63 -13.29
CA ASP A 202 -2.32 5.33 -12.91
C ASP A 202 -3.30 4.59 -11.99
N TYR A 203 -4.32 4.00 -12.60
CA TYR A 203 -5.39 3.29 -11.88
C TYR A 203 -4.89 2.00 -11.21
N GLU A 204 -3.82 1.41 -11.69
CA GLU A 204 -3.24 0.20 -11.10
C GLU A 204 -2.62 0.49 -9.74
N THR A 205 -1.70 1.46 -9.67
CA THR A 205 -1.08 1.89 -8.40
C THR A 205 -2.13 2.42 -7.42
N MET A 206 -3.11 3.20 -7.91
CA MET A 206 -4.22 3.71 -7.12
C MET A 206 -5.02 2.57 -6.47
N GLY A 207 -5.49 1.61 -7.29
CA GLY A 207 -6.26 0.46 -6.80
C GLY A 207 -5.44 -0.43 -5.86
N TYR A 208 -4.14 -0.57 -6.11
CA TYR A 208 -3.24 -1.31 -5.23
C TYR A 208 -3.14 -0.65 -3.84
N GLY A 209 -2.96 0.68 -3.78
CA GLY A 209 -2.89 1.42 -2.53
C GLY A 209 -4.15 1.30 -1.68
N LEU A 210 -5.34 1.44 -2.30
CA LEU A 210 -6.62 1.27 -1.61
C LEU A 210 -6.79 -0.16 -1.07
N ARG A 211 -6.44 -1.18 -1.87
CA ARG A 211 -6.47 -2.59 -1.44
C ARG A 211 -5.47 -2.88 -0.32
N ALA A 212 -4.28 -2.29 -0.35
CA ALA A 212 -3.28 -2.46 0.71
C ALA A 212 -3.80 -1.93 2.06
N ILE A 213 -4.47 -0.76 2.06
CA ILE A 213 -5.09 -0.20 3.28
C ILE A 213 -6.20 -1.14 3.78
N SER A 214 -7.11 -1.60 2.92
CA SER A 214 -8.23 -2.46 3.32
C SER A 214 -7.76 -3.85 3.79
N SER A 215 -6.78 -4.44 3.13
CA SER A 215 -6.17 -5.71 3.56
C SER A 215 -5.47 -5.58 4.91
N ARG A 216 -4.81 -4.45 5.15
CA ARG A 216 -4.17 -4.20 6.44
C ARG A 216 -5.19 -3.96 7.54
N ALA A 217 -6.31 -3.26 7.22
CA ALA A 217 -7.44 -3.12 8.13
C ALA A 217 -7.98 -4.49 8.56
N ASP A 218 -8.16 -5.43 7.62
CA ASP A 218 -8.58 -6.81 7.91
C ASP A 218 -7.63 -7.47 8.91
N CYS A 219 -6.33 -7.42 8.68
CA CYS A 219 -5.34 -8.00 9.60
C CYS A 219 -5.40 -7.39 11.01
N VAL A 220 -5.52 -6.06 11.11
CA VAL A 220 -5.50 -5.34 12.39
C VAL A 220 -6.80 -5.55 13.17
N LEU A 221 -7.95 -5.58 12.48
CA LEU A 221 -9.25 -5.75 13.12
C LEU A 221 -9.51 -7.20 13.57
N ARG A 222 -8.95 -8.20 12.90
CA ARG A 222 -9.03 -9.62 13.32
C ARG A 222 -8.13 -9.98 14.49
N ASP A 223 -7.33 -9.04 14.98
CA ASP A 223 -6.47 -9.31 16.13
C ASP A 223 -7.30 -9.72 17.37
N TYR A 224 -7.08 -10.96 17.82
CA TYR A 224 -7.85 -11.57 18.90
C TYR A 224 -7.71 -10.82 20.24
N TYR A 225 -6.57 -10.22 20.49
CA TYR A 225 -6.26 -9.55 21.77
C TYR A 225 -6.79 -8.10 21.85
N SER A 226 -7.43 -7.59 20.80
CA SER A 226 -7.92 -6.21 20.76
C SER A 226 -9.31 -6.09 21.39
N ARG A 227 -9.51 -5.03 22.19
CA ARG A 227 -10.83 -4.71 22.75
C ARG A 227 -11.78 -4.20 21.65
N PRO A 228 -13.09 -4.49 21.72
CA PRO A 228 -14.04 -4.02 20.70
C PRO A 228 -14.01 -2.49 20.49
N ALA A 229 -13.89 -1.71 21.56
CA ALA A 229 -13.78 -0.26 21.47
C ALA A 229 -12.53 0.21 20.73
N GLU A 230 -11.38 -0.46 20.93
CA GLU A 230 -10.15 -0.16 20.20
C GLU A 230 -10.27 -0.52 18.72
N LYS A 231 -10.88 -1.66 18.40
CA LYS A 231 -11.18 -2.07 17.02
C LYS A 231 -12.08 -1.06 16.32
N ALA A 232 -13.12 -0.58 16.99
CA ALA A 232 -14.03 0.43 16.44
C ALA A 232 -13.27 1.74 16.13
N GLN A 233 -12.45 2.25 17.05
CA GLN A 233 -11.64 3.44 16.81
C GLN A 233 -10.71 3.29 15.61
N VAL A 234 -10.07 2.14 15.46
CA VAL A 234 -9.18 1.85 14.32
C VAL A 234 -9.98 1.78 13.02
N ALA A 235 -11.11 1.08 13.02
CA ALA A 235 -11.97 0.95 11.86
C ALA A 235 -12.55 2.30 11.42
N ASP A 236 -13.00 3.14 12.37
CA ASP A 236 -13.53 4.48 12.12
C ASP A 236 -12.44 5.39 11.52
N HIS A 237 -11.21 5.33 12.06
CA HIS A 237 -10.10 6.10 11.54
C HIS A 237 -9.79 5.74 10.07
N ILE A 238 -9.66 4.45 9.77
CA ILE A 238 -9.39 3.97 8.41
C ILE A 238 -10.55 4.30 7.47
N SER A 239 -11.80 4.05 7.88
CA SER A 239 -12.98 4.38 7.09
C SER A 239 -13.09 5.87 6.80
N GLY A 240 -12.68 6.73 7.75
CA GLY A 240 -12.65 8.18 7.59
C GLY A 240 -11.75 8.64 6.43
N HIS A 241 -10.64 7.94 6.15
CA HIS A 241 -9.82 8.20 4.96
C HIS A 241 -10.55 7.81 3.67
N PHE A 242 -11.20 6.66 3.64
CA PHE A 242 -12.00 6.23 2.50
C PHE A 242 -13.16 7.19 2.23
N PHE A 243 -13.83 7.70 3.27
CA PHE A 243 -14.91 8.68 3.12
C PHE A 243 -14.43 9.97 2.46
N LYS A 244 -13.27 10.49 2.87
CA LYS A 244 -12.66 11.67 2.26
C LYS A 244 -12.32 11.44 0.79
N VAL A 245 -11.69 10.32 0.49
CA VAL A 245 -11.27 9.99 -0.88
C VAL A 245 -12.49 9.71 -1.78
N GLY A 246 -13.49 8.98 -1.28
CA GLY A 246 -14.72 8.71 -2.01
C GLY A 246 -15.53 9.97 -2.30
N THR A 247 -15.64 10.87 -1.32
CA THR A 247 -16.27 12.19 -1.54
C THR A 247 -15.52 13.01 -2.58
N LEU A 248 -14.18 12.95 -2.59
CA LEU A 248 -13.37 13.64 -3.58
C LEU A 248 -13.55 13.06 -4.99
N ALA A 249 -13.64 11.72 -5.11
CA ALA A 249 -13.94 11.03 -6.37
C ALA A 249 -15.29 11.47 -6.94
N LEU A 250 -16.31 11.50 -6.10
CA LEU A 250 -17.65 11.94 -6.46
C LEU A 250 -17.66 13.41 -6.93
N ASN A 251 -16.98 14.31 -6.20
CA ASN A 251 -16.88 15.72 -6.56
C ASN A 251 -16.21 15.94 -7.91
N ARG A 252 -15.33 15.04 -8.33
CA ARG A 252 -14.69 15.07 -9.66
C ARG A 252 -15.42 14.24 -10.72
N LYS A 253 -16.54 13.63 -10.35
CA LYS A 253 -17.36 12.77 -11.22
C LYS A 253 -16.56 11.63 -11.86
N ASP A 254 -15.63 11.04 -11.11
CA ASP A 254 -14.80 9.92 -11.55
C ASP A 254 -15.39 8.62 -11.04
N ASP A 255 -16.24 8.00 -11.88
CA ASP A 255 -16.93 6.75 -11.57
C ASP A 255 -15.98 5.56 -11.32
N ASP A 256 -14.86 5.50 -12.04
CA ASP A 256 -13.90 4.41 -11.92
C ASP A 256 -13.13 4.50 -10.60
N PHE A 257 -12.75 5.70 -10.23
CA PHE A 257 -12.09 5.93 -8.94
C PHE A 257 -13.04 5.69 -7.77
N ALA A 258 -14.26 6.21 -7.84
CA ALA A 258 -15.29 5.98 -6.83
C ALA A 258 -15.55 4.49 -6.61
N GLY A 259 -15.65 3.70 -7.69
CA GLY A 259 -15.83 2.26 -7.63
C GLY A 259 -14.69 1.53 -6.91
N ASN A 260 -13.44 1.91 -7.16
CA ASN A 260 -12.27 1.33 -6.46
C ASN A 260 -12.27 1.67 -4.95
N VAL A 261 -12.65 2.90 -4.59
CA VAL A 261 -12.79 3.32 -3.19
C VAL A 261 -13.89 2.52 -2.50
N PHE A 262 -15.03 2.36 -3.15
CA PHE A 262 -16.17 1.62 -2.62
C PHE A 262 -15.84 0.14 -2.40
N LEU A 263 -15.17 -0.51 -3.35
CA LEU A 263 -14.73 -1.89 -3.21
C LEU A 263 -13.83 -2.10 -1.99
N SER A 264 -12.87 -1.18 -1.79
CA SER A 264 -11.94 -1.25 -0.66
C SER A 264 -12.61 -0.95 0.67
N LEU A 265 -13.53 0.03 0.71
CA LEU A 265 -14.32 0.36 1.88
C LEU A 265 -15.31 -0.78 2.24
N ASN A 266 -15.90 -1.46 1.25
CA ASN A 266 -16.72 -2.63 1.48
C ASN A 266 -15.97 -3.73 2.23
N SER A 267 -14.70 -3.97 1.89
CA SER A 267 -13.86 -4.94 2.60
C SER A 267 -13.71 -4.57 4.08
N VAL A 268 -13.50 -3.28 4.39
CA VAL A 268 -13.47 -2.79 5.77
C VAL A 268 -14.82 -2.96 6.46
N GLY A 269 -15.94 -2.68 5.75
CA GLY A 269 -17.29 -2.87 6.23
C GLY A 269 -17.60 -4.33 6.59
N LEU A 270 -17.23 -5.26 5.73
CA LEU A 270 -17.43 -6.70 5.97
C LEU A 270 -16.65 -7.20 7.19
N VAL A 271 -15.39 -6.79 7.34
CA VAL A 271 -14.60 -7.14 8.54
C VAL A 271 -15.21 -6.51 9.79
N SER A 272 -15.59 -5.24 9.72
CA SER A 272 -16.26 -4.55 10.83
C SER A 272 -17.55 -5.25 11.25
N THR A 273 -18.31 -5.81 10.29
CA THR A 273 -19.50 -6.61 10.55
C THR A 273 -19.13 -7.95 11.19
N GLN A 274 -18.08 -8.63 10.74
CA GLN A 274 -17.59 -9.87 11.35
C GLN A 274 -17.18 -9.67 12.81
N GLU A 275 -16.56 -8.54 13.12
CA GLU A 275 -16.12 -8.14 14.47
C GLU A 275 -17.24 -7.45 15.29
N ARG A 276 -18.46 -7.33 14.74
CA ARG A 276 -19.65 -6.72 15.36
C ARG A 276 -19.44 -5.26 15.80
N LEU A 277 -18.74 -4.48 15.00
CA LEU A 277 -18.49 -3.05 15.23
C LEU A 277 -19.66 -2.21 14.70
N GLU A 278 -20.78 -2.25 15.38
CA GLU A 278 -22.07 -1.74 14.87
C GLU A 278 -22.02 -0.26 14.48
N GLY A 279 -21.41 0.61 15.28
CA GLY A 279 -21.29 2.04 14.98
C GLY A 279 -20.50 2.30 13.68
N THR A 280 -19.40 1.59 13.49
CA THR A 280 -18.58 1.68 12.27
C THR A 280 -19.36 1.18 11.05
N VAL A 281 -20.04 0.03 11.17
CA VAL A 281 -20.87 -0.53 10.09
C VAL A 281 -21.95 0.44 9.67
N GLN A 282 -22.69 1.04 10.63
CA GLN A 282 -23.69 2.06 10.33
C GLN A 282 -23.10 3.29 9.63
N SER A 283 -21.92 3.75 10.05
CA SER A 283 -21.23 4.88 9.41
C SER A 283 -20.87 4.58 7.96
N ILE A 284 -20.38 3.38 7.67
CA ILE A 284 -20.04 2.93 6.32
C ILE A 284 -21.31 2.81 5.45
N LEU A 285 -22.40 2.21 5.98
CA LEU A 285 -23.68 2.11 5.27
C LEU A 285 -24.25 3.50 4.94
N LYS A 286 -24.22 4.44 5.90
CA LYS A 286 -24.64 5.83 5.67
C LYS A 286 -23.79 6.51 4.60
N PHE A 287 -22.50 6.26 4.58
CA PHE A 287 -21.63 6.80 3.56
C PHE A 287 -22.00 6.25 2.17
N PHE A 288 -22.18 4.93 2.02
CA PHE A 288 -22.61 4.36 0.74
C PHE A 288 -23.99 4.88 0.31
N GLY A 289 -24.92 4.99 1.25
CA GLY A 289 -26.25 5.52 0.96
C GLY A 289 -26.19 6.97 0.45
N ASN A 290 -25.60 7.86 1.23
CA ASN A 290 -25.53 9.28 0.88
C ASN A 290 -24.74 9.53 -0.42
N THR A 291 -23.66 8.79 -0.64
CA THR A 291 -22.88 8.90 -1.90
C THR A 291 -23.62 8.26 -3.08
N GLY A 292 -24.36 7.17 -2.85
CA GLY A 292 -25.21 6.55 -3.87
C GLY A 292 -26.36 7.46 -4.33
N ILE A 293 -27.07 8.08 -3.38
CA ILE A 293 -28.13 9.06 -3.67
C ILE A 293 -27.54 10.22 -4.51
N ARG A 294 -26.46 10.81 -4.03
CA ARG A 294 -25.83 11.91 -4.74
C ARG A 294 -25.31 11.51 -6.13
N ALA A 295 -24.76 10.28 -6.25
CA ALA A 295 -24.32 9.75 -7.54
C ALA A 295 -25.50 9.61 -8.51
N ALA A 296 -26.66 9.14 -8.03
CA ALA A 296 -27.88 9.09 -8.84
C ALA A 296 -28.34 10.50 -9.27
N GLU A 297 -28.40 11.47 -8.35
CA GLU A 297 -28.71 12.88 -8.66
C GLU A 297 -27.77 13.48 -9.73
N GLU A 298 -26.49 13.13 -9.68
CA GLU A 298 -25.46 13.61 -10.63
C GLU A 298 -25.36 12.72 -11.90
N LYS A 299 -26.23 11.73 -12.06
CA LYS A 299 -26.27 10.73 -13.17
C LYS A 299 -24.99 9.93 -13.33
N LEU A 300 -24.30 9.65 -12.23
CA LEU A 300 -23.13 8.77 -12.15
C LEU A 300 -23.62 7.33 -11.91
N GLU A 301 -24.16 6.71 -12.96
CA GLU A 301 -24.90 5.43 -12.85
C GLU A 301 -24.05 4.31 -12.26
N LYS A 302 -22.77 4.20 -12.66
CA LYS A 302 -21.87 3.17 -12.15
C LYS A 302 -21.65 3.29 -10.65
N THR A 303 -21.41 4.52 -10.15
CA THR A 303 -21.20 4.76 -8.71
C THR A 303 -22.50 4.48 -7.92
N ALA A 304 -23.66 4.89 -8.42
CA ALA A 304 -24.95 4.61 -7.77
C ALA A 304 -25.22 3.10 -7.71
N PHE A 305 -24.98 2.38 -8.80
CA PHE A 305 -25.10 0.92 -8.88
C PHE A 305 -24.18 0.21 -7.89
N GLU A 306 -22.89 0.61 -7.82
CA GLU A 306 -21.93 0.05 -6.87
C GLU A 306 -22.32 0.33 -5.43
N ALA A 307 -22.89 1.51 -5.13
CA ALA A 307 -23.39 1.83 -3.79
C ALA A 307 -24.47 0.83 -3.35
N VAL A 308 -25.47 0.55 -4.21
CA VAL A 308 -26.52 -0.44 -3.94
C VAL A 308 -25.91 -1.83 -3.70
N ARG A 309 -24.96 -2.24 -4.55
CA ARG A 309 -24.29 -3.54 -4.43
C ARG A 309 -23.57 -3.70 -3.08
N HIS A 310 -22.88 -2.66 -2.62
CA HIS A 310 -22.14 -2.70 -1.37
C HIS A 310 -23.04 -2.56 -0.14
N LEU A 311 -24.12 -1.76 -0.23
CA LEU A 311 -25.16 -1.71 0.79
C LEU A 311 -25.76 -3.09 1.03
N ARG A 312 -26.10 -3.82 -0.03
CA ARG A 312 -26.58 -5.20 0.05
C ARG A 312 -25.53 -6.11 0.70
N SER A 313 -24.30 -6.09 0.20
CA SER A 313 -23.22 -6.96 0.69
C SER A 313 -23.02 -6.87 2.21
N ILE A 314 -22.94 -5.63 2.73
CA ILE A 314 -22.78 -5.38 4.16
C ILE A 314 -24.10 -5.67 4.91
N GLY A 315 -25.27 -5.33 4.33
CA GLY A 315 -26.57 -5.59 4.92
C GLY A 315 -26.82 -7.08 5.15
N GLU A 316 -26.53 -7.93 4.17
CA GLU A 316 -26.63 -9.39 4.29
C GLU A 316 -25.67 -9.94 5.37
N ALA A 317 -24.43 -9.47 5.39
CA ALA A 317 -23.47 -9.83 6.42
C ALA A 317 -23.93 -9.40 7.82
N ALA A 318 -24.54 -8.21 7.94
CA ALA A 318 -25.12 -7.70 9.19
C ALA A 318 -26.33 -8.54 9.64
N ALA A 319 -27.21 -8.93 8.72
CA ALA A 319 -28.33 -9.82 9.02
C ALA A 319 -27.85 -11.19 9.52
N GLN A 320 -26.84 -11.79 8.87
CA GLN A 320 -26.26 -13.06 9.32
C GLN A 320 -25.63 -12.97 10.73
N ARG A 321 -25.20 -11.78 11.14
CA ARG A 321 -24.63 -11.51 12.48
C ARG A 321 -25.64 -11.00 13.50
N GLN A 322 -26.94 -10.99 13.14
CA GLN A 322 -28.03 -10.50 13.98
C GLN A 322 -27.89 -9.01 14.37
N MET A 323 -27.27 -8.20 13.49
CA MET A 323 -27.12 -6.74 13.63
C MET A 323 -28.33 -6.06 12.95
N GLY A 324 -29.49 -6.12 13.58
CA GLY A 324 -30.75 -5.71 12.99
C GLY A 324 -30.80 -4.23 12.56
N ASP A 325 -30.21 -3.33 13.34
CA ASP A 325 -30.19 -1.89 13.02
C ASP A 325 -29.33 -1.60 11.81
N ALA A 326 -28.17 -2.25 11.67
CA ALA A 326 -27.32 -2.12 10.49
C ALA A 326 -28.02 -2.69 9.23
N ALA A 327 -28.68 -3.86 9.38
CA ALA A 327 -29.44 -4.46 8.28
C ALA A 327 -30.61 -3.57 7.82
N ARG A 328 -31.35 -2.94 8.76
CA ARG A 328 -32.40 -1.95 8.42
C ARG A 328 -31.86 -0.73 7.72
N THR A 329 -30.73 -0.21 8.20
CA THR A 329 -30.04 0.93 7.57
C THR A 329 -29.64 0.62 6.12
N ALA A 330 -29.14 -0.59 5.84
CA ALA A 330 -28.81 -1.03 4.50
C ALA A 330 -30.05 -1.07 3.58
N ALA A 331 -31.16 -1.66 4.05
CA ALA A 331 -32.41 -1.71 3.30
C ALA A 331 -32.93 -0.31 2.98
N PHE A 332 -32.95 0.58 3.98
CA PHE A 332 -33.41 1.96 3.82
C PHE A 332 -32.58 2.67 2.72
N TYR A 333 -31.25 2.64 2.78
CA TYR A 333 -30.45 3.34 1.79
C TYR A 333 -30.46 2.69 0.40
N MET A 334 -30.63 1.36 0.30
CA MET A 334 -30.87 0.73 -1.01
C MET A 334 -32.14 1.26 -1.68
N ALA A 335 -33.20 1.47 -0.90
CA ALA A 335 -34.43 2.06 -1.41
C ALA A 335 -34.25 3.51 -1.85
N GLU A 336 -33.67 4.35 -0.99
CA GLU A 336 -33.45 5.76 -1.29
C GLU A 336 -32.63 5.94 -2.58
N VAL A 337 -31.54 5.17 -2.75
CA VAL A 337 -30.76 5.20 -3.99
C VAL A 337 -31.60 4.72 -5.18
N GLY A 338 -32.42 3.68 -4.99
CA GLY A 338 -33.30 3.14 -6.04
C GLY A 338 -34.38 4.12 -6.48
N VAL A 339 -35.03 4.82 -5.53
CA VAL A 339 -36.04 5.85 -5.81
C VAL A 339 -35.43 7.01 -6.58
N VAL A 340 -34.32 7.59 -6.08
CA VAL A 340 -33.65 8.69 -6.77
C VAL A 340 -33.13 8.25 -8.15
N ALA A 341 -32.63 7.03 -8.29
CA ALA A 341 -32.22 6.50 -9.57
C ALA A 341 -33.41 6.41 -10.57
N ALA A 342 -34.59 5.98 -10.11
CA ALA A 342 -35.80 5.95 -10.93
C ALA A 342 -36.23 7.37 -11.35
N GLU A 343 -36.22 8.33 -10.43
CA GLU A 343 -36.55 9.74 -10.71
C GLU A 343 -35.58 10.40 -11.72
N GLN A 344 -34.32 9.93 -11.75
CA GLN A 344 -33.29 10.40 -12.68
C GLN A 344 -33.18 9.59 -13.98
N GLU A 345 -34.12 8.68 -14.22
CA GLU A 345 -34.18 7.81 -15.41
C GLU A 345 -33.00 6.81 -15.51
N LEU A 346 -32.41 6.44 -14.37
CA LEU A 346 -31.37 5.42 -14.27
C LEU A 346 -32.00 4.02 -14.05
N GLU A 347 -32.71 3.54 -15.05
CA GLU A 347 -33.54 2.31 -14.95
C GLU A 347 -32.77 1.08 -14.49
N ASN A 348 -31.52 0.90 -14.94
CA ASN A 348 -30.69 -0.24 -14.54
C ASN A 348 -30.42 -0.23 -13.03
N THR A 349 -30.05 0.94 -12.48
CA THR A 349 -29.75 1.07 -11.06
C THR A 349 -31.02 0.92 -10.21
N ALA A 350 -32.14 1.50 -10.63
CA ALA A 350 -33.42 1.38 -9.92
C ALA A 350 -33.94 -0.06 -9.92
N SER A 351 -33.92 -0.74 -11.06
CA SER A 351 -34.30 -2.15 -11.17
C SER A 351 -33.38 -3.06 -10.38
N PHE A 352 -32.08 -2.76 -10.34
CA PHE A 352 -31.10 -3.47 -9.54
C PHE A 352 -31.36 -3.28 -8.05
N ALA A 353 -31.70 -2.07 -7.59
CA ALA A 353 -32.07 -1.81 -6.21
C ALA A 353 -33.34 -2.58 -5.80
N ALA A 354 -34.37 -2.58 -6.65
CA ALA A 354 -35.61 -3.36 -6.39
C ALA A 354 -35.32 -4.87 -6.28
N THR A 355 -34.55 -5.42 -7.19
CA THR A 355 -34.17 -6.84 -7.17
C THR A 355 -33.40 -7.20 -5.90
N ASN A 356 -32.42 -6.37 -5.54
CA ASN A 356 -31.60 -6.60 -4.34
C ASN A 356 -32.40 -6.47 -3.05
N LEU A 357 -33.37 -5.55 -2.98
CA LEU A 357 -34.29 -5.43 -1.83
C LEU A 357 -35.14 -6.68 -1.67
N GLU A 358 -35.68 -7.25 -2.76
CA GLU A 358 -36.46 -8.48 -2.72
C GLU A 358 -35.63 -9.68 -2.22
N GLU A 359 -34.40 -9.83 -2.76
CA GLU A 359 -33.50 -10.89 -2.32
C GLU A 359 -33.07 -10.71 -0.86
N PHE A 360 -32.80 -9.47 -0.44
CA PHE A 360 -32.47 -9.16 0.95
C PHE A 360 -33.62 -9.39 1.91
N ARG A 361 -34.87 -9.08 1.49
CA ARG A 361 -36.09 -9.40 2.24
C ARG A 361 -36.17 -10.90 2.54
N VAL A 362 -35.95 -11.73 1.52
CA VAL A 362 -35.97 -13.20 1.69
C VAL A 362 -34.85 -13.66 2.62
N ALA A 363 -33.64 -13.08 2.49
CA ALA A 363 -32.52 -13.40 3.35
C ALA A 363 -32.78 -13.00 4.81
N ALA A 364 -33.35 -11.81 5.06
CA ALA A 364 -33.69 -11.32 6.39
C ALA A 364 -34.78 -12.19 7.05
N ALA A 365 -35.79 -12.60 6.29
CA ALA A 365 -36.85 -13.50 6.78
C ALA A 365 -36.26 -14.87 7.21
N ARG A 366 -35.32 -15.43 6.46
CA ARG A 366 -34.61 -16.68 6.83
C ARG A 366 -33.78 -16.56 8.10
N GLN A 367 -33.37 -15.37 8.47
CA GLN A 367 -32.62 -15.06 9.69
C GLN A 367 -33.53 -14.62 10.84
N GLU A 368 -34.87 -14.78 10.69
CA GLU A 368 -35.88 -14.39 11.66
C GLU A 368 -35.88 -12.88 12.01
N LEU A 369 -35.31 -12.04 11.15
CA LEU A 369 -35.27 -10.59 11.29
C LEU A 369 -36.53 -9.95 10.69
N HIS A 370 -37.70 -10.21 11.29
CA HIS A 370 -39.00 -9.77 10.76
C HIS A 370 -39.10 -8.26 10.53
N ALA A 371 -38.53 -7.45 11.42
CA ALA A 371 -38.53 -6.00 11.27
C ALA A 371 -37.71 -5.53 10.05
N VAL A 372 -36.59 -6.23 9.72
CA VAL A 372 -35.79 -5.96 8.52
C VAL A 372 -36.55 -6.39 7.27
N ALA A 373 -37.16 -7.57 7.28
CA ALA A 373 -37.97 -8.06 6.17
C ALA A 373 -39.15 -7.13 5.84
N GLN A 374 -39.83 -6.63 6.88
CA GLN A 374 -40.90 -5.64 6.72
C GLN A 374 -40.40 -4.31 6.16
N GLN A 375 -39.25 -3.82 6.63
CA GLN A 375 -38.62 -2.63 6.07
C GLN A 375 -38.30 -2.82 4.59
N CYS A 376 -37.72 -3.95 4.20
CA CYS A 376 -37.40 -4.24 2.78
C CYS A 376 -38.69 -4.25 1.92
N GLU A 377 -39.81 -4.75 2.43
CA GLU A 377 -41.09 -4.78 1.71
C GLU A 377 -41.63 -3.37 1.47
N LEU A 378 -41.63 -2.51 2.50
CA LEU A 378 -42.01 -1.10 2.36
C LEU A 378 -41.10 -0.40 1.35
N SER A 379 -39.78 -0.52 1.52
CA SER A 379 -38.78 0.06 0.65
C SER A 379 -38.86 -0.41 -0.81
N LEU A 380 -39.23 -1.67 -1.03
CA LEU A 380 -39.44 -2.22 -2.37
C LEU A 380 -40.66 -1.59 -3.07
N ASN A 381 -41.74 -1.34 -2.30
CA ASN A 381 -42.93 -0.68 -2.84
C ASN A 381 -42.61 0.76 -3.27
N ASP A 382 -41.82 1.50 -2.47
CA ASP A 382 -41.44 2.86 -2.80
C ASP A 382 -40.62 2.91 -4.14
N VAL A 383 -39.66 1.98 -4.32
CA VAL A 383 -38.87 1.89 -5.56
C VAL A 383 -39.73 1.51 -6.77
N ARG A 384 -40.66 0.56 -6.60
CA ARG A 384 -41.60 0.14 -7.66
C ARG A 384 -42.56 1.25 -8.07
N GLU A 385 -43.07 2.04 -7.10
CA GLU A 385 -43.89 3.20 -7.35
C GLU A 385 -43.11 4.27 -8.14
N ALA A 386 -41.88 4.57 -7.76
CA ALA A 386 -41.02 5.49 -8.47
C ALA A 386 -40.72 5.04 -9.93
N LEU A 387 -40.46 3.74 -10.15
CA LEU A 387 -40.29 3.17 -11.48
C LEU A 387 -41.57 3.28 -12.35
N SER A 388 -42.75 3.04 -11.75
CA SER A 388 -44.02 3.15 -12.49
C SER A 388 -44.39 4.59 -12.83
N ASN A 389 -44.04 5.56 -11.99
CA ASN A 389 -44.29 6.98 -12.22
C ASN A 389 -43.33 7.59 -13.25
N GLY A 390 -42.12 7.01 -13.43
CA GLY A 390 -41.16 7.33 -14.51
C GLY A 390 -41.66 6.87 -15.89
N GLU A 391 -42.46 5.81 -15.98
CA GLU A 391 -43.17 5.40 -17.18
C GLU A 391 -44.45 6.25 -17.30
N GLY A 392 -44.32 7.52 -17.72
CA GLY A 392 -45.47 8.31 -18.19
C GLY A 392 -46.22 7.51 -19.26
N PRO A 393 -47.57 7.72 -19.49
CA PRO A 393 -48.31 6.91 -20.42
C PRO A 393 -47.70 7.02 -21.81
N ILE A 394 -46.93 5.99 -22.21
CA ILE A 394 -46.36 5.84 -23.54
C ILE A 394 -47.57 5.73 -24.47
N ASP A 395 -47.81 6.77 -25.25
CA ASP A 395 -48.79 6.77 -26.32
C ASP A 395 -48.49 5.54 -27.21
N PRO A 396 -49.39 4.54 -27.30
CA PRO A 396 -49.17 3.33 -28.08
C PRO A 396 -48.85 3.57 -29.54
N LEU A 397 -49.09 4.81 -30.06
CA LEU A 397 -48.83 5.17 -31.43
C LEU A 397 -47.42 5.59 -31.75
N GLN A 398 -46.53 5.80 -30.74
CA GLN A 398 -45.13 6.12 -30.97
C GLN A 398 -44.20 4.90 -31.11
N ARG A 399 -44.71 3.66 -30.91
CA ARG A 399 -43.93 2.44 -31.08
C ARG A 399 -43.78 1.96 -32.53
N TYR A 400 -44.43 2.60 -33.51
CA TYR A 400 -44.44 2.17 -34.92
C TYR A 400 -44.13 3.29 -35.93
N SER A 401 -43.45 4.35 -35.54
CA SER A 401 -42.94 5.35 -36.47
C SER A 401 -41.43 5.29 -36.67
#